data_4811816180aab1bdbead848af947cf3b
#
_entry.id   4811816180aab1bdbead848af947cf3b
#
_cell.length_a   1.000
_cell.length_b   1.000
_cell.length_c   1.000
_cell.angle_alpha   90.00
_cell.angle_beta   90.00
_cell.angle_gamma   90.00
#
_symmetry.space_group_name_H-M   'P 1'
#
loop_
_entity.id
_entity.type
_entity.pdbx_description
1 polymer ?
#
loop_
_entity_poly.entity_id
_entity_poly.type
_entity_poly.pdbx_seq_one_letter_code
_entity_poly.pdbx_strand_id
1 'polypeptide(L)'
;MGELCNITTGKLDANAMVSDGQYDFYTSGIDVFKIDVAAFEGPAITIAGNGASVGYMHLADGKFNAYQRTYVLTDFLADRQFLNVAIGNELPNKIQEEVRGSGIPYIVLNMLTDLAIPFPSHEEQYAIGVYFQQLDNLITLHQRKPSCYQFKLDNERITKSTSLFSSS
;
A
#
# COMPACT_ATOMS: atom_id res chain seq x y z
N MET A 1 0.32 6.43 -18.46
CA MET A 1 -0.42 6.69 -17.20
C MET A 1 -0.53 8.19 -16.89
N GLY A 2 0.43 9.03 -17.24
CA GLY A 2 0.39 10.47 -16.97
C GLY A 2 -0.83 11.24 -17.52
N GLU A 3 -1.57 10.66 -18.43
CA GLU A 3 -2.85 11.21 -18.92
C GLU A 3 -4.06 10.80 -18.10
N LEU A 4 -3.89 9.87 -17.15
CA LEU A 4 -5.00 9.30 -16.37
C LEU A 4 -5.13 9.86 -14.95
N CYS A 5 -4.09 10.53 -14.46
CA CYS A 5 -4.05 11.14 -13.14
C CYS A 5 -2.94 12.20 -13.04
N ASN A 6 -3.05 13.06 -12.05
CA ASN A 6 -1.97 13.96 -11.68
C ASN A 6 -0.94 13.22 -10.82
N ILE A 7 0.36 13.38 -11.11
CA ILE A 7 1.45 12.71 -10.40
C ILE A 7 2.39 13.75 -9.81
N THR A 8 2.54 13.73 -8.50
CA THR A 8 3.47 14.60 -7.77
C THR A 8 4.24 13.81 -6.72
N THR A 9 5.05 14.46 -5.88
CA THR A 9 5.72 13.83 -4.74
C THR A 9 5.48 14.64 -3.47
N GLY A 10 5.66 14.00 -2.31
CA GLY A 10 5.81 14.72 -1.06
C GLY A 10 6.99 15.68 -1.08
N LYS A 11 7.10 16.52 -0.04
CA LYS A 11 8.16 17.53 0.08
C LYS A 11 8.96 17.41 1.37
N LEU A 12 8.51 16.59 2.29
CA LEU A 12 9.10 16.46 3.62
C LEU A 12 10.13 15.32 3.67
N ASP A 13 11.05 15.42 4.61
CA ASP A 13 11.95 14.32 4.96
C ASP A 13 11.21 13.26 5.80
N ALA A 14 11.71 12.03 5.81
CA ALA A 14 11.09 10.94 6.56
C ALA A 14 11.10 11.18 8.09
N ASN A 15 12.05 11.97 8.59
CA ASN A 15 12.13 12.33 10.00
C ASN A 15 11.07 13.34 10.47
N ALA A 16 10.23 13.86 9.56
CA ALA A 16 9.12 14.75 9.91
C ALA A 16 7.95 14.03 10.59
N MET A 17 8.00 12.69 10.70
CA MET A 17 6.99 11.91 11.42
C MET A 17 6.95 12.26 12.90
N VAL A 18 5.74 12.23 13.48
CA VAL A 18 5.50 12.40 14.92
C VAL A 18 4.64 11.24 15.43
N SER A 19 4.80 10.88 16.71
CA SER A 19 4.13 9.69 17.27
C SER A 19 2.60 9.82 17.27
N ASP A 20 2.09 11.00 17.62
CA ASP A 20 0.66 11.26 17.85
C ASP A 20 0.08 12.28 16.86
N GLY A 21 0.64 12.35 15.64
CA GLY A 21 0.20 13.27 14.60
C GLY A 21 -1.24 13.05 14.17
N GLN A 22 -1.87 14.11 13.71
CA GLN A 22 -3.29 14.13 13.35
C GLN A 22 -3.57 13.44 12.00
N TYR A 23 -2.60 13.45 11.08
CA TYR A 23 -2.77 12.98 9.70
C TYR A 23 -1.85 11.80 9.41
N ASP A 24 -2.22 10.99 8.43
CA ASP A 24 -1.35 9.93 7.93
C ASP A 24 -0.15 10.51 7.19
N PHE A 25 1.01 9.87 7.36
CA PHE A 25 2.24 10.22 6.69
C PHE A 25 2.81 8.99 5.96
N TYR A 26 2.76 9.05 4.64
CA TYR A 26 3.23 7.98 3.76
C TYR A 26 4.69 8.18 3.40
N THR A 27 5.51 7.20 3.73
CA THR A 27 6.95 7.18 3.40
C THR A 27 7.25 6.16 2.30
N SER A 28 8.53 5.86 2.06
CA SER A 28 8.93 4.78 1.14
C SER A 28 8.88 3.39 1.81
N GLY A 29 8.16 3.25 2.91
CA GLY A 29 7.93 1.98 3.63
C GLY A 29 6.53 1.44 3.44
N ILE A 30 6.29 0.28 4.07
CA ILE A 30 4.97 -0.37 4.14
C ILE A 30 4.12 0.27 5.25
N ASP A 31 4.78 0.69 6.33
CA ASP A 31 4.11 1.27 7.49
C ASP A 31 3.64 2.71 7.20
N VAL A 32 2.47 3.05 7.72
CA VAL A 32 1.92 4.40 7.71
C VAL A 32 2.23 5.06 9.05
N PHE A 33 2.89 6.20 8.99
CA PHE A 33 3.26 7.01 10.14
C PHE A 33 2.25 8.14 10.36
N LYS A 34 2.52 9.02 11.32
CA LYS A 34 1.68 10.18 11.62
C LYS A 34 2.47 11.47 11.48
N ILE A 35 1.73 12.57 11.23
CA ILE A 35 2.27 13.93 11.09
C ILE A 35 1.20 14.96 11.48
N ASP A 36 1.63 16.16 11.89
CA ASP A 36 0.71 17.23 12.31
C ASP A 36 0.20 18.10 11.17
N VAL A 37 0.83 18.03 9.99
CA VAL A 37 0.51 18.91 8.86
C VAL A 37 0.15 18.09 7.64
N ALA A 38 -1.06 18.26 7.11
CA ALA A 38 -1.46 17.70 5.83
C ALA A 38 -1.00 18.59 4.67
N ALA A 39 -0.61 17.95 3.56
CA ALA A 39 -0.28 18.63 2.30
C ALA A 39 -1.13 18.13 1.12
N PHE A 40 -1.82 17.03 1.29
CA PHE A 40 -2.67 16.37 0.29
C PHE A 40 -4.03 16.03 0.88
N GLU A 41 -5.00 15.84 0.00
CA GLU A 41 -6.33 15.35 0.33
C GLU A 41 -6.73 14.29 -0.71
N GLY A 42 -7.14 13.11 -0.22
CA GLY A 42 -7.59 12.00 -1.06
C GLY A 42 -9.00 12.20 -1.62
N PRO A 43 -9.41 11.32 -2.54
CA PRO A 43 -8.83 10.00 -2.80
C PRO A 43 -7.50 10.04 -3.57
N ALA A 44 -6.49 9.29 -3.12
CA ALA A 44 -5.18 9.24 -3.74
C ALA A 44 -4.60 7.80 -3.75
N ILE A 45 -3.59 7.57 -4.59
CA ILE A 45 -2.69 6.42 -4.52
C ILE A 45 -1.30 6.95 -4.18
N THR A 46 -0.64 6.42 -3.16
CA THR A 46 0.75 6.73 -2.90
C THR A 46 1.64 5.56 -3.34
N ILE A 47 2.83 5.86 -3.88
CA ILE A 47 3.78 4.85 -4.36
C ILE A 47 5.14 5.13 -3.75
N ALA A 48 5.72 4.15 -3.07
CA ALA A 48 7.07 4.20 -2.54
C ALA A 48 8.09 4.33 -3.69
N GLY A 49 8.81 5.45 -3.76
CA GLY A 49 9.70 5.77 -4.89
C GLY A 49 11.10 5.21 -4.78
N ASN A 50 11.52 4.65 -3.64
CA ASN A 50 12.87 4.11 -3.45
C ASN A 50 12.96 3.10 -2.30
N GLY A 51 14.10 2.43 -2.19
CA GLY A 51 14.42 1.53 -1.08
C GLY A 51 13.87 0.12 -1.26
N ALA A 52 13.88 -0.65 -0.16
CA ALA A 52 13.48 -2.06 -0.17
C ALA A 52 12.00 -2.28 -0.55
N SER A 53 11.16 -1.29 -0.30
CA SER A 53 9.71 -1.32 -0.58
C SER A 53 9.34 -0.53 -1.83
N VAL A 54 10.30 -0.28 -2.74
CA VAL A 54 10.04 0.47 -3.98
C VAL A 54 8.85 -0.13 -4.75
N GLY A 55 7.93 0.72 -5.19
CA GLY A 55 6.73 0.29 -5.88
C GLY A 55 5.57 -0.13 -4.96
N TYR A 56 5.77 -0.19 -3.63
CA TYR A 56 4.67 -0.44 -2.71
C TYR A 56 3.65 0.71 -2.75
N MET A 57 2.38 0.36 -2.74
CA MET A 57 1.29 1.33 -2.90
C MET A 57 0.34 1.32 -1.70
N HIS A 58 -0.17 2.51 -1.36
CA HIS A 58 -1.27 2.67 -0.43
C HIS A 58 -2.42 3.42 -1.11
N LEU A 59 -3.64 3.08 -0.74
CA LEU A 59 -4.83 3.89 -1.01
C LEU A 59 -4.98 4.87 0.14
N ALA A 60 -4.82 6.15 -0.15
CA ALA A 60 -4.91 7.24 0.82
C ALA A 60 -6.23 7.98 0.69
N ASP A 61 -6.97 8.10 1.79
CA ASP A 61 -8.24 8.83 1.87
C ASP A 61 -8.15 9.94 2.93
N GLY A 62 -8.95 11.00 2.76
CA GLY A 62 -8.91 12.16 3.64
C GLY A 62 -7.60 12.95 3.54
N LYS A 63 -7.25 13.65 4.60
CA LYS A 63 -6.05 14.50 4.63
C LYS A 63 -4.82 13.73 5.07
N PHE A 64 -3.71 13.91 4.36
CA PHE A 64 -2.45 13.22 4.62
C PHE A 64 -1.24 14.03 4.16
N ASN A 65 -0.04 13.53 4.41
CA ASN A 65 1.21 14.05 3.86
C ASN A 65 2.08 12.90 3.35
N ALA A 66 3.11 13.22 2.58
CA ALA A 66 4.00 12.23 1.98
C ALA A 66 5.46 12.67 2.04
N TYR A 67 6.33 11.68 2.12
CA TYR A 67 7.78 11.85 2.03
C TYR A 67 8.20 12.28 0.62
N GLN A 68 9.29 13.05 0.50
CA GLN A 68 9.78 13.61 -0.77
C GLN A 68 10.08 12.58 -1.87
N ARG A 69 10.25 11.29 -1.52
CA ARG A 69 10.45 10.20 -2.48
C ARG A 69 9.23 9.26 -2.57
N THR A 70 8.10 9.69 -2.07
CA THR A 70 6.80 9.00 -2.22
C THR A 70 6.00 9.75 -3.27
N TYR A 71 5.65 9.07 -4.35
CA TYR A 71 4.76 9.61 -5.37
C TYR A 71 3.33 9.64 -4.86
N VAL A 72 2.59 10.68 -5.23
CA VAL A 72 1.19 10.88 -4.88
C VAL A 72 0.41 11.09 -6.17
N LEU A 73 -0.54 10.21 -6.43
CA LEU A 73 -1.42 10.22 -7.59
C LEU A 73 -2.79 10.71 -7.15
N THR A 74 -3.32 11.73 -7.83
CA THR A 74 -4.64 12.35 -7.57
C THR A 74 -5.36 12.64 -8.88
N ASP A 75 -6.56 13.20 -8.81
CA ASP A 75 -7.33 13.70 -9.97
C ASP A 75 -7.50 12.63 -11.06
N PHE A 76 -8.00 11.47 -10.66
CA PHE A 76 -8.14 10.31 -11.53
C PHE A 76 -9.21 10.49 -12.61
N LEU A 77 -8.85 10.22 -13.88
CA LEU A 77 -9.78 10.08 -15.01
C LEU A 77 -10.27 8.64 -15.21
N ALA A 78 -9.83 7.71 -14.38
CA ALA A 78 -10.19 6.32 -14.36
C ALA A 78 -10.60 5.89 -12.95
N ASP A 79 -11.22 4.71 -12.81
CA ASP A 79 -11.51 4.16 -11.47
C ASP A 79 -10.21 3.96 -10.66
N ARG A 80 -10.15 4.51 -9.46
CA ARG A 80 -8.95 4.46 -8.60
C ARG A 80 -8.56 3.04 -8.21
N GLN A 81 -9.54 2.18 -7.94
CA GLN A 81 -9.27 0.80 -7.55
C GLN A 81 -8.72 0.01 -8.74
N PHE A 82 -9.30 0.22 -9.91
CA PHE A 82 -8.75 -0.33 -11.15
C PHE A 82 -7.31 0.14 -11.38
N LEU A 83 -7.03 1.44 -11.27
CA LEU A 83 -5.67 1.98 -11.44
C LEU A 83 -4.69 1.38 -10.43
N ASN A 84 -5.09 1.21 -9.18
CA ASN A 84 -4.25 0.56 -8.18
C ASN A 84 -3.85 -0.86 -8.59
N VAL A 85 -4.80 -1.65 -9.10
CA VAL A 85 -4.54 -3.01 -9.59
C VAL A 85 -3.66 -2.98 -10.85
N ALA A 86 -3.98 -2.14 -11.81
CA ALA A 86 -3.27 -2.06 -13.09
C ALA A 86 -1.81 -1.59 -12.91
N ILE A 87 -1.58 -0.58 -12.07
CA ILE A 87 -0.24 -0.12 -11.71
C ILE A 87 0.52 -1.24 -10.99
N GLY A 88 -0.12 -1.93 -10.03
CA GLY A 88 0.49 -3.04 -9.28
C GLY A 88 0.91 -4.20 -10.15
N ASN A 89 0.24 -4.41 -11.28
CA ASN A 89 0.59 -5.45 -12.26
C ASN A 89 1.77 -5.04 -13.15
N GLU A 90 1.81 -3.80 -13.62
CA GLU A 90 2.77 -3.34 -14.63
C GLU A 90 4.07 -2.77 -14.03
N LEU A 91 3.96 -2.04 -12.93
CA LEU A 91 5.08 -1.31 -12.33
C LEU A 91 6.26 -2.20 -11.88
N PRO A 92 6.06 -3.40 -11.29
CA PRO A 92 7.16 -4.28 -10.91
C PRO A 92 8.06 -4.67 -12.09
N ASN A 93 7.48 -4.96 -13.25
CA ASN A 93 8.24 -5.30 -14.46
C ASN A 93 9.07 -4.08 -14.92
N LYS A 94 8.46 -2.90 -14.89
CA LYS A 94 9.14 -1.66 -15.26
C LYS A 94 10.32 -1.34 -14.33
N ILE A 95 10.15 -1.53 -13.03
CA ILE A 95 11.23 -1.37 -12.04
C ILE A 95 12.36 -2.36 -12.33
N GLN A 96 12.06 -3.63 -12.60
CA GLN A 96 13.09 -4.64 -12.89
C GLN A 96 13.87 -4.35 -14.17
N GLU A 97 13.24 -3.79 -15.19
CA GLU A 97 13.91 -3.38 -16.43
C GLU A 97 14.96 -2.31 -16.20
N GLU A 98 14.64 -1.31 -15.37
CA GLU A 98 15.51 -0.15 -15.09
C GLU A 98 16.64 -0.48 -14.09
N VAL A 99 16.44 -1.43 -13.17
CA VAL A 99 17.40 -1.79 -12.10
C VAL A 99 18.55 -2.69 -12.60
N ARG A 100 18.60 -3.07 -13.87
CA ARG A 100 19.62 -3.99 -14.45
C ARG A 100 21.08 -3.58 -14.30
N GLY A 101 21.41 -2.53 -13.56
CA GLY A 101 22.78 -1.98 -13.50
C GLY A 101 23.43 -1.87 -12.13
N SER A 102 22.81 -2.22 -11.03
CA SER A 102 23.32 -2.08 -9.64
C SER A 102 22.73 -0.92 -8.83
N GLY A 103 22.53 -1.16 -7.56
CA GLY A 103 22.16 -0.12 -6.59
C GLY A 103 20.79 -0.34 -5.93
N ILE A 104 20.44 0.59 -5.08
CA ILE A 104 19.13 0.62 -4.42
C ILE A 104 18.07 0.94 -5.49
N PRO A 105 17.03 0.12 -5.65
CA PRO A 105 15.97 0.39 -6.62
C PRO A 105 15.28 1.72 -6.34
N TYR A 106 14.97 2.45 -7.40
CA TYR A 106 14.23 3.71 -7.32
C TYR A 106 13.34 3.91 -8.54
N ILE A 107 12.29 4.69 -8.38
CA ILE A 107 11.38 5.10 -9.44
C ILE A 107 11.70 6.55 -9.82
N VAL A 108 11.78 6.83 -11.12
CA VAL A 108 11.78 8.18 -11.67
C VAL A 108 10.41 8.49 -12.28
N LEU A 109 10.06 9.76 -12.37
CA LEU A 109 8.73 10.20 -12.77
C LEU A 109 8.29 9.61 -14.13
N ASN A 110 9.20 9.55 -15.11
CA ASN A 110 8.87 9.01 -16.44
C ASN A 110 8.52 7.51 -16.41
N MET A 111 9.04 6.73 -15.47
CA MET A 111 8.61 5.33 -15.31
C MET A 111 7.12 5.23 -14.99
N LEU A 112 6.57 6.21 -14.29
CA LEU A 112 5.15 6.28 -13.97
C LEU A 112 4.34 6.93 -15.09
N THR A 113 4.78 8.07 -15.63
CA THR A 113 4.05 8.78 -16.70
C THR A 113 3.92 7.93 -17.96
N ASP A 114 4.97 7.19 -18.30
CA ASP A 114 5.07 6.40 -19.54
C ASP A 114 4.58 4.95 -19.34
N LEU A 115 4.13 4.60 -18.12
CA LEU A 115 3.59 3.28 -17.84
C LEU A 115 2.35 3.05 -18.69
N ALA A 116 2.43 2.04 -19.58
CA ALA A 116 1.32 1.63 -20.42
C ALA A 116 0.30 0.83 -19.58
N ILE A 117 -0.90 1.37 -19.44
CA ILE A 117 -2.00 0.71 -18.73
C ILE A 117 -3.11 0.42 -19.74
N PRO A 118 -3.55 -0.85 -19.85
CA PRO A 118 -4.76 -1.15 -20.60
C PRO A 118 -5.92 -0.30 -20.09
N PHE A 119 -6.72 0.27 -21.00
CA PHE A 119 -7.81 1.17 -20.64
C PHE A 119 -9.15 0.61 -21.12
N PRO A 120 -9.77 -0.29 -20.35
CA PRO A 120 -11.05 -0.89 -20.68
C PRO A 120 -12.21 0.11 -20.46
N SER A 121 -13.44 -0.31 -20.77
CA SER A 121 -14.62 0.50 -20.50
C SER A 121 -14.76 0.84 -19.02
N HIS A 122 -15.47 1.91 -18.69
CA HIS A 122 -15.66 2.35 -17.30
C HIS A 122 -16.36 1.28 -16.44
N GLU A 123 -17.33 0.57 -17.01
CA GLU A 123 -18.00 -0.54 -16.33
C GLU A 123 -17.04 -1.68 -16.00
N GLU A 124 -16.14 -1.99 -16.92
CA GLU A 124 -15.13 -3.03 -16.74
C GLU A 124 -14.04 -2.61 -15.72
N GLN A 125 -13.61 -1.34 -15.75
CA GLN A 125 -12.73 -0.79 -14.71
C GLN A 125 -13.32 -0.97 -13.31
N TYR A 126 -14.59 -0.58 -13.16
CA TYR A 126 -15.31 -0.72 -11.88
C TYR A 126 -15.42 -2.18 -11.45
N ALA A 127 -15.79 -3.08 -12.36
CA ALA A 127 -15.89 -4.51 -12.06
C ALA A 127 -14.56 -5.11 -11.60
N ILE A 128 -13.45 -4.76 -12.27
CA ILE A 128 -12.09 -5.18 -11.89
C ILE A 128 -11.73 -4.62 -10.50
N GLY A 129 -11.93 -3.33 -10.26
CA GLY A 129 -11.64 -2.68 -9.00
C GLY A 129 -12.37 -3.34 -7.82
N VAL A 130 -13.68 -3.54 -7.95
CA VAL A 130 -14.52 -4.20 -6.93
C VAL A 130 -14.06 -5.64 -6.67
N TYR A 131 -13.75 -6.40 -7.71
CA TYR A 131 -13.30 -7.79 -7.58
C TYR A 131 -12.02 -7.90 -6.74
N PHE A 132 -11.00 -7.11 -7.05
CA PHE A 132 -9.74 -7.13 -6.30
C PHE A 132 -9.91 -6.59 -4.88
N GLN A 133 -10.71 -5.55 -4.67
CA GLN A 133 -11.02 -5.06 -3.32
C GLN A 133 -11.68 -6.14 -2.45
N GLN A 134 -12.58 -6.96 -3.02
CA GLN A 134 -13.18 -8.07 -2.31
C GLN A 134 -12.15 -9.15 -1.95
N LEU A 135 -11.20 -9.45 -2.85
CA LEU A 135 -10.11 -10.39 -2.56
C LEU A 135 -9.21 -9.88 -1.43
N ASP A 136 -8.84 -8.61 -1.43
CA ASP A 136 -8.02 -8.01 -0.37
C ASP A 136 -8.73 -8.06 0.99
N ASN A 137 -10.03 -7.82 1.01
CA ASN A 137 -10.84 -7.96 2.22
C ASN A 137 -10.87 -9.40 2.73
N LEU A 138 -11.00 -10.40 1.86
CA LEU A 138 -10.97 -11.81 2.22
C LEU A 138 -9.60 -12.23 2.77
N ILE A 139 -8.52 -11.80 2.15
CA ILE A 139 -7.14 -12.04 2.60
C ILE A 139 -6.95 -11.47 4.00
N THR A 140 -7.32 -10.20 4.20
CA THR A 140 -7.22 -9.52 5.49
C THR A 140 -8.02 -10.22 6.59
N LEU A 141 -9.24 -10.68 6.29
CA LEU A 141 -10.07 -11.45 7.23
C LEU A 141 -9.44 -12.79 7.58
N HIS A 142 -8.83 -13.49 6.63
CA HIS A 142 -8.14 -14.74 6.87
C HIS A 142 -6.89 -14.56 7.73
N GLN A 143 -6.13 -13.49 7.50
CA GLN A 143 -4.94 -13.17 8.30
C GLN A 143 -5.27 -12.81 9.76
N ARG A 144 -6.47 -12.25 10.03
CA ARG A 144 -6.93 -11.92 11.39
C ARG A 144 -7.45 -13.13 12.19
N LYS A 145 -7.83 -14.24 11.52
CA LYS A 145 -8.37 -15.45 12.19
C LYS A 145 -7.36 -16.29 12.99
N PRO A 146 -6.04 -16.33 12.72
CA PRO A 146 -5.10 -17.16 13.46
C PRO A 146 -5.03 -16.87 14.96
N SER A 147 -5.25 -15.64 15.39
CA SER A 147 -5.17 -15.25 16.80
C SER A 147 -6.20 -15.97 17.70
N CYS A 148 -7.41 -16.21 17.21
CA CYS A 148 -8.45 -16.90 17.99
C CYS A 148 -8.25 -18.43 18.03
N TYR A 149 -7.72 -19.03 16.97
CA TYR A 149 -7.39 -20.45 16.93
C TYR A 149 -6.16 -20.78 17.77
N GLN A 150 -5.14 -19.92 17.73
CA GLN A 150 -3.93 -20.10 18.52
C GLN A 150 -4.24 -20.02 20.02
N PHE A 151 -5.06 -19.06 20.41
CA PHE A 151 -5.50 -18.92 21.81
C PHE A 151 -6.30 -20.14 22.32
N LYS A 152 -7.12 -20.79 21.48
CA LYS A 152 -7.81 -22.04 21.83
C LYS A 152 -6.85 -23.21 21.97
N LEU A 153 -5.89 -23.37 21.07
CA LEU A 153 -4.90 -24.45 21.12
C LEU A 153 -3.97 -24.31 22.33
N ASP A 154 -3.60 -23.12 22.69
CA ASP A 154 -2.74 -22.84 23.85
C ASP A 154 -3.50 -23.11 25.17
N ASN A 155 -4.78 -22.76 25.26
CA ASN A 155 -5.64 -23.10 26.40
C ASN A 155 -5.90 -24.61 26.52
N GLU A 156 -6.09 -25.34 25.43
CA GLU A 156 -6.25 -26.81 25.46
C GLU A 156 -4.94 -27.50 25.84
N ARG A 157 -3.78 -26.95 25.49
CA ARG A 157 -2.48 -27.48 25.94
C ARG A 157 -2.26 -27.25 27.43
N ILE A 158 -2.62 -26.09 27.96
CA ILE A 158 -2.49 -25.74 29.37
C ILE A 158 -3.42 -26.66 30.23
N THR A 159 -4.67 -26.87 29.81
CA THR A 159 -5.60 -27.73 30.51
C THR A 159 -5.21 -29.22 30.50
N LYS A 160 -4.60 -29.69 29.41
CA LYS A 160 -4.06 -31.07 29.37
C LYS A 160 -2.81 -31.23 30.21
N SER A 161 -1.96 -30.22 30.33
CA SER A 161 -0.78 -30.25 31.17
C SER A 161 -1.12 -30.28 32.67
N THR A 162 -2.11 -29.51 33.09
CA THR A 162 -2.55 -29.47 34.49
C THR A 162 -3.26 -30.75 34.95
N SER A 163 -3.94 -31.47 34.05
CA SER A 163 -4.60 -32.75 34.38
C SER A 163 -3.61 -33.91 34.59
N LEU A 164 -2.40 -33.84 34.04
CA LEU A 164 -1.36 -34.84 34.19
C LEU A 164 -0.62 -34.74 35.54
N PHE A 165 -0.67 -33.57 36.21
CA PHE A 165 -0.03 -33.35 37.52
C PHE A 165 -0.94 -33.56 38.72
N SER A 166 -2.25 -33.84 38.52
CA SER A 166 -3.21 -34.07 39.60
C SER A 166 -3.51 -35.55 39.86
N SER A 167 -2.80 -36.48 39.23
CA SER A 167 -2.97 -37.92 39.38
C SER A 167 -1.72 -38.65 39.90
N SER A 168 -0.96 -37.98 40.79
CA SER A 168 0.16 -38.61 41.51
C SER A 168 0.01 -38.40 43.00
#